data_66cbe968a8e2770e9e677268d66cbb2a
#
_entry.id   66cbe968a8e2770e9e677268d66cbb2a
#
_cell.length_a   1.000
_cell.length_b   1.000
_cell.length_c   1.000
_cell.angle_alpha   90.00
_cell.angle_beta   90.00
_cell.angle_gamma   90.00
#
_symmetry.space_group_name_H-M   'P 1'
#
loop_
_entity.id
_entity.type
_entity.pdbx_description
1 polymer ?
#
loop_
_entity_poly.entity_id
_entity_poly.type
_entity_poly.pdbx_seq_one_letter_code
_entity_poly.pdbx_strand_id
1 'polypeptide(L)'
;MQFAYNYQIEHPVGVFLWKRLHFPILKKGFITMSAIILGHKHPDTDSIVSAIACTDLYRQRGLDVKAAAQGTPAPETAFVLERFGLQAPEVVTSVAGKDVYIVDYSDLNQAPDDFKDCTLKGIVDHHKLGDMASSAPLEIVIMPVGCTNTILKRMYDYLGFVPPKNIAGAMLCAILSDTVIFKSPTCTPADKAAAAELAEIAGIEDIEALGMELFTAKSAVKGVAARDLIMRDFKDFNMSGSKVGIGQLELVDLKLLEDRIPELLADLAALKAEGRHTAILLLTDIMKEGSLLLMVSDDPAKIAGAFGTTAEGTPWLPGVMSRKKQVVPNLEAAFKA
;
A
#
# COMPACT_ATOMS: atom_id res chain seq x y z
N MET A 1 0.47 34.80 -33.19
CA MET A 1 1.39 35.16 -32.13
C MET A 1 0.84 36.33 -31.37
N GLN A 2 0.14 36.13 -30.29
CA GLN A 2 -0.14 37.20 -29.31
C GLN A 2 -0.59 36.49 -28.01
N PHE A 3 0.31 36.45 -27.04
CA PHE A 3 -0.02 36.07 -25.67
C PHE A 3 -0.69 37.32 -25.00
N ALA A 4 -1.92 37.19 -24.58
CA ALA A 4 -2.54 38.15 -23.72
C ALA A 4 -2.72 37.53 -22.33
N TYR A 5 -1.84 37.93 -21.41
CA TYR A 5 -2.08 37.80 -19.97
C TYR A 5 -3.01 38.91 -19.53
N ASN A 6 -4.17 38.55 -19.02
CA ASN A 6 -4.98 39.48 -18.21
C ASN A 6 -5.13 38.89 -16.82
N TYR A 7 -4.40 39.46 -15.88
CA TYR A 7 -4.63 39.39 -14.45
C TYR A 7 -5.51 40.56 -14.04
N GLN A 8 -6.52 40.28 -13.31
CA GLN A 8 -6.97 40.91 -12.05
C GLN A 8 -8.45 40.66 -11.80
N ILE A 9 -8.78 39.94 -10.77
CA ILE A 9 -9.99 40.19 -9.96
C ILE A 9 -9.57 39.92 -8.51
N GLU A 10 -9.46 41.00 -7.74
CA GLU A 10 -9.38 40.95 -6.29
C GLU A 10 -10.74 40.62 -5.71
N HIS A 11 -10.83 39.56 -4.89
CA HIS A 11 -11.97 39.25 -4.04
C HIS A 11 -11.56 39.47 -2.57
N PRO A 12 -12.37 40.10 -1.71
CA PRO A 12 -11.99 40.50 -0.36
C PRO A 12 -11.90 39.37 0.67
N VAL A 13 -11.99 38.12 0.25
CA VAL A 13 -11.77 36.92 1.09
C VAL A 13 -10.95 35.93 0.24
N GLY A 14 -9.67 35.83 0.51
CA GLY A 14 -8.64 35.15 -0.27
C GLY A 14 -8.91 33.71 -0.72
N VAL A 15 -9.93 33.50 -1.54
CA VAL A 15 -10.21 32.23 -2.22
C VAL A 15 -9.79 32.40 -3.68
N PHE A 16 -8.66 31.82 -4.04
CA PHE A 16 -8.22 31.71 -5.43
C PHE A 16 -9.11 30.72 -6.19
N LEU A 17 -10.03 31.23 -7.00
CA LEU A 17 -10.76 30.47 -8.00
C LEU A 17 -9.90 30.31 -9.26
N TRP A 18 -9.28 29.14 -9.43
CA TRP A 18 -8.61 28.80 -10.69
C TRP A 18 -9.65 28.48 -11.76
N LYS A 19 -9.75 29.31 -12.81
CA LYS A 19 -10.53 28.99 -14.02
C LYS A 19 -9.86 27.82 -14.76
N ARG A 20 -10.67 26.82 -15.15
CA ARG A 20 -10.28 25.70 -16.01
C ARG A 20 -9.49 26.21 -17.23
N LEU A 21 -8.22 25.90 -17.31
CA LEU A 21 -7.45 26.02 -18.54
C LEU A 21 -7.80 24.81 -19.43
N HIS A 22 -8.57 25.05 -20.49
CA HIS A 22 -8.76 24.09 -21.57
C HIS A 22 -7.48 24.02 -22.39
N PHE A 23 -6.68 22.99 -22.21
CA PHE A 23 -5.62 22.67 -23.16
C PHE A 23 -6.23 21.97 -24.39
N PRO A 24 -5.96 22.43 -25.63
CA PRO A 24 -6.42 21.75 -26.80
C PRO A 24 -5.71 20.40 -26.92
N ILE A 25 -6.50 19.35 -27.03
CA ILE A 25 -6.00 17.99 -27.31
C ILE A 25 -5.40 17.99 -28.72
N LEU A 26 -4.08 17.98 -28.81
CA LEU A 26 -3.36 17.72 -30.06
C LEU A 26 -3.52 16.24 -30.42
N LYS A 27 -4.51 15.91 -31.23
CA LYS A 27 -4.61 14.61 -31.91
C LYS A 27 -3.48 14.51 -32.93
N LYS A 28 -2.33 13.94 -32.56
CA LYS A 28 -1.39 13.36 -33.51
C LYS A 28 -1.55 11.85 -33.44
N GLY A 29 -1.98 11.26 -34.58
CA GLY A 29 -2.10 9.82 -34.74
C GLY A 29 -0.74 9.15 -34.75
N PHE A 30 -0.28 8.75 -33.59
CA PHE A 30 0.62 7.62 -33.40
C PHE A 30 -0.18 6.57 -32.66
N ILE A 31 -0.08 5.31 -33.08
CA ILE A 31 -0.53 4.17 -32.28
C ILE A 31 0.45 4.14 -31.08
N THR A 32 0.17 4.94 -30.07
CA THR A 32 0.85 4.82 -28.79
C THR A 32 0.20 3.64 -28.08
N MET A 33 1.00 2.63 -27.74
CA MET A 33 0.51 1.60 -26.81
C MET A 33 0.10 2.31 -25.52
N SER A 34 -1.09 1.95 -24.99
CA SER A 34 -1.56 2.51 -23.72
C SER A 34 -0.48 2.34 -22.65
N ALA A 35 -0.14 3.40 -21.96
CA ALA A 35 0.75 3.30 -20.81
C ALA A 35 0.09 2.46 -19.71
N ILE A 36 0.88 1.80 -18.87
CA ILE A 36 0.36 1.02 -17.75
C ILE A 36 0.58 1.73 -16.42
N ILE A 37 -0.38 1.55 -15.51
CA ILE A 37 -0.25 1.99 -14.12
C ILE A 37 -0.12 0.74 -13.26
N LEU A 38 0.98 0.63 -12.52
CA LEU A 38 1.43 -0.61 -11.91
C LEU A 38 1.76 -0.41 -10.44
N GLY A 39 1.14 -1.21 -9.56
CA GLY A 39 1.50 -1.32 -8.15
C GLY A 39 2.65 -2.29 -7.90
N HIS A 40 3.05 -2.48 -6.65
CA HIS A 40 4.21 -3.29 -6.26
C HIS A 40 4.03 -4.81 -6.43
N LYS A 41 5.15 -5.56 -6.37
CA LYS A 41 5.16 -7.04 -6.26
C LYS A 41 4.38 -7.49 -5.02
N HIS A 42 3.69 -8.65 -5.12
CA HIS A 42 2.81 -9.16 -4.06
C HIS A 42 1.77 -8.10 -3.65
N PRO A 43 0.91 -7.69 -4.61
CA PRO A 43 0.06 -6.53 -4.43
C PRO A 43 -0.96 -6.74 -3.32
N ASP A 44 -1.04 -5.77 -2.42
CA ASP A 44 -2.09 -5.63 -1.43
C ASP A 44 -3.29 -4.81 -1.97
N THR A 45 -4.19 -4.42 -1.09
CA THR A 45 -5.38 -3.66 -1.48
C THR A 45 -5.03 -2.26 -1.94
N ASP A 46 -4.07 -1.56 -1.30
CA ASP A 46 -3.66 -0.23 -1.73
C ASP A 46 -3.01 -0.27 -3.11
N SER A 47 -2.11 -1.20 -3.33
CA SER A 47 -1.41 -1.37 -4.61
C SER A 47 -2.37 -1.57 -5.80
N ILE A 48 -3.37 -2.46 -5.66
CA ILE A 48 -4.35 -2.76 -6.73
C ILE A 48 -5.34 -1.61 -6.91
N VAL A 49 -5.89 -1.09 -5.83
CA VAL A 49 -6.89 -0.02 -5.88
C VAL A 49 -6.26 1.29 -6.35
N SER A 50 -5.03 1.59 -5.94
CA SER A 50 -4.29 2.75 -6.43
C SER A 50 -4.05 2.68 -7.94
N ALA A 51 -3.74 1.49 -8.50
CA ALA A 51 -3.62 1.34 -9.94
C ALA A 51 -4.95 1.62 -10.66
N ILE A 52 -6.08 1.15 -10.12
CA ILE A 52 -7.42 1.41 -10.67
C ILE A 52 -7.79 2.89 -10.57
N ALA A 53 -7.65 3.49 -9.38
CA ALA A 53 -8.03 4.88 -9.13
C ALA A 53 -7.15 5.86 -9.92
N CYS A 54 -5.84 5.64 -9.98
CA CYS A 54 -4.93 6.44 -10.78
C CYS A 54 -5.23 6.32 -12.29
N THR A 55 -5.64 5.12 -12.74
CA THR A 55 -6.08 4.92 -14.14
C THR A 55 -7.31 5.76 -14.46
N ASP A 56 -8.32 5.77 -13.59
CA ASP A 56 -9.50 6.61 -13.78
C ASP A 56 -9.13 8.10 -13.80
N LEU A 57 -8.35 8.55 -12.81
CA LEU A 57 -7.89 9.94 -12.72
C LEU A 57 -7.13 10.38 -13.98
N TYR A 58 -6.21 9.55 -14.46
CA TYR A 58 -5.39 9.90 -15.63
C TYR A 58 -6.19 9.86 -16.93
N ARG A 59 -7.19 8.98 -17.04
CA ARG A 59 -8.14 9.00 -18.15
C ARG A 59 -9.00 10.26 -18.14
N GLN A 60 -9.43 10.74 -16.98
CA GLN A 60 -10.12 12.04 -16.85
C GLN A 60 -9.21 13.22 -17.25
N ARG A 61 -7.88 13.08 -17.09
CA ARG A 61 -6.87 14.03 -17.63
C ARG A 61 -6.65 13.88 -19.15
N GLY A 62 -7.26 12.89 -19.79
CA GLY A 62 -7.12 12.62 -21.24
C GLY A 62 -5.93 11.74 -21.62
N LEU A 63 -5.31 11.04 -20.66
CA LEU A 63 -4.23 10.10 -20.94
C LEU A 63 -4.77 8.73 -21.32
N ASP A 64 -4.10 8.04 -22.26
CA ASP A 64 -4.38 6.65 -22.61
C ASP A 64 -3.57 5.72 -21.70
N VAL A 65 -4.22 5.23 -20.64
CA VAL A 65 -3.60 4.39 -19.60
C VAL A 65 -4.50 3.24 -19.22
N LYS A 66 -3.91 2.14 -18.72
CA LYS A 66 -4.63 1.00 -18.14
C LYS A 66 -3.99 0.55 -16.83
N ALA A 67 -4.82 0.07 -15.90
CA ALA A 67 -4.33 -0.56 -14.67
C ALA A 67 -3.71 -1.92 -14.99
N ALA A 68 -2.63 -2.25 -14.28
CA ALA A 68 -1.98 -3.55 -14.28
C ALA A 68 -1.56 -3.93 -12.86
N ALA A 69 -1.30 -5.20 -12.61
CA ALA A 69 -0.87 -5.72 -11.32
C ALA A 69 0.33 -6.67 -11.48
N GLN A 70 1.16 -6.79 -10.44
CA GLN A 70 2.28 -7.74 -10.38
C GLN A 70 1.92 -9.05 -9.65
N GLY A 71 0.64 -9.38 -9.56
CA GLY A 71 0.14 -10.59 -8.93
C GLY A 71 -1.38 -10.60 -8.84
N THR A 72 -1.93 -11.72 -8.41
CA THR A 72 -3.37 -11.88 -8.20
C THR A 72 -3.82 -11.20 -6.92
N PRO A 73 -5.06 -10.65 -6.87
CA PRO A 73 -5.61 -10.06 -5.65
C PRO A 73 -5.62 -11.04 -4.48
N ALA A 74 -5.18 -10.60 -3.32
CA ALA A 74 -5.36 -11.30 -2.06
C ALA A 74 -6.85 -11.38 -1.67
N PRO A 75 -7.27 -12.25 -0.73
CA PRO A 75 -8.68 -12.39 -0.35
C PRO A 75 -9.36 -11.08 0.06
N GLU A 76 -8.66 -10.21 0.77
CA GLU A 76 -9.12 -8.86 1.12
C GLU A 76 -9.39 -8.02 -0.13
N THR A 77 -8.45 -7.98 -1.04
CA THR A 77 -8.58 -7.21 -2.29
C THR A 77 -9.67 -7.78 -3.17
N ALA A 78 -9.78 -9.11 -3.24
CA ALA A 78 -10.86 -9.78 -3.97
C ALA A 78 -12.24 -9.38 -3.42
N PHE A 79 -12.40 -9.33 -2.09
CA PHE A 79 -13.60 -8.82 -1.43
C PHE A 79 -13.90 -7.38 -1.86
N VAL A 80 -12.91 -6.48 -1.86
CA VAL A 80 -13.10 -5.08 -2.27
C VAL A 80 -13.55 -4.98 -3.72
N LEU A 81 -12.90 -5.71 -4.62
CA LEU A 81 -13.24 -5.69 -6.04
C LEU A 81 -14.68 -6.21 -6.27
N GLU A 82 -15.06 -7.30 -5.63
CA GLU A 82 -16.42 -7.86 -5.70
C GLU A 82 -17.45 -6.89 -5.12
N ARG A 83 -17.19 -6.36 -3.92
CA ARG A 83 -18.10 -5.44 -3.19
C ARG A 83 -18.47 -4.20 -3.98
N PHE A 84 -17.53 -3.70 -4.78
CA PHE A 84 -17.69 -2.49 -5.59
C PHE A 84 -17.83 -2.76 -7.09
N GLY A 85 -17.96 -4.01 -7.52
CA GLY A 85 -18.15 -4.38 -8.92
C GLY A 85 -17.00 -3.96 -9.83
N LEU A 86 -15.77 -4.00 -9.33
CA LEU A 86 -14.55 -3.68 -10.06
C LEU A 86 -13.90 -4.95 -10.61
N GLN A 87 -13.27 -4.83 -11.77
CA GLN A 87 -12.48 -5.91 -12.35
C GLN A 87 -11.04 -5.87 -11.84
N ALA A 88 -10.47 -7.03 -11.54
CA ALA A 88 -9.06 -7.11 -11.23
C ALA A 88 -8.22 -6.64 -12.44
N PRO A 89 -7.16 -5.84 -12.23
CA PRO A 89 -6.23 -5.48 -13.28
C PRO A 89 -5.56 -6.71 -13.91
N GLU A 90 -5.17 -6.59 -15.18
CA GLU A 90 -4.38 -7.61 -15.87
C GLU A 90 -3.05 -7.84 -15.12
N VAL A 91 -2.72 -9.10 -14.86
CA VAL A 91 -1.41 -9.45 -14.28
C VAL A 91 -0.35 -9.38 -15.35
N VAL A 92 0.69 -8.57 -15.10
CA VAL A 92 1.83 -8.41 -16.00
C VAL A 92 3.12 -8.86 -15.32
N THR A 93 3.96 -9.57 -16.07
CA THR A 93 5.27 -10.05 -15.62
C THR A 93 6.43 -9.32 -16.29
N SER A 94 6.14 -8.48 -17.29
CA SER A 94 7.13 -7.74 -18.07
C SER A 94 6.62 -6.35 -18.41
N VAL A 95 7.50 -5.37 -18.26
CA VAL A 95 7.27 -3.96 -18.60
C VAL A 95 8.25 -3.42 -19.64
N ALA A 96 9.14 -4.24 -20.17
CA ALA A 96 10.12 -3.83 -21.16
C ALA A 96 9.47 -3.13 -22.37
N GLY A 97 10.01 -1.96 -22.73
CA GLY A 97 9.54 -1.14 -23.87
C GLY A 97 8.21 -0.43 -23.65
N LYS A 98 7.60 -0.50 -22.45
CA LYS A 98 6.33 0.17 -22.13
C LYS A 98 6.55 1.50 -21.42
N ASP A 99 5.60 2.42 -21.58
CA ASP A 99 5.46 3.58 -20.71
C ASP A 99 4.76 3.14 -19.42
N VAL A 100 5.35 3.43 -18.26
CA VAL A 100 4.90 2.93 -16.95
C VAL A 100 4.75 4.09 -15.96
N TYR A 101 3.60 4.17 -15.31
CA TYR A 101 3.41 4.90 -14.07
C TYR A 101 3.42 3.90 -12.92
N ILE A 102 4.04 4.23 -11.81
CA ILE A 102 4.04 3.35 -10.64
C ILE A 102 3.27 3.99 -9.49
N VAL A 103 2.57 3.14 -8.75
CA VAL A 103 1.79 3.53 -7.57
C VAL A 103 2.16 2.63 -6.40
N ASP A 104 2.20 3.21 -5.20
CA ASP A 104 2.38 2.50 -3.95
C ASP A 104 3.77 1.85 -3.75
N TYR A 105 4.76 2.28 -4.50
CA TYR A 105 6.16 1.94 -4.30
C TYR A 105 7.09 2.86 -5.09
N SER A 106 8.35 2.92 -4.64
CA SER A 106 9.43 3.61 -5.35
C SER A 106 10.79 2.90 -5.21
N ASP A 107 10.77 1.60 -4.88
CA ASP A 107 11.93 0.73 -4.67
C ASP A 107 12.02 -0.32 -5.79
N LEU A 108 13.17 -0.49 -6.43
CA LEU A 108 13.39 -1.45 -7.52
C LEU A 108 13.13 -2.89 -7.13
N ASN A 109 13.31 -3.25 -5.85
CA ASN A 109 12.99 -4.60 -5.36
C ASN A 109 11.50 -4.94 -5.46
N GLN A 110 10.64 -3.93 -5.54
CA GLN A 110 9.19 -4.04 -5.68
C GLN A 110 8.72 -3.97 -7.13
N ALA A 111 9.63 -3.69 -8.08
CA ALA A 111 9.35 -3.56 -9.50
C ALA A 111 9.54 -4.88 -10.24
N PRO A 112 8.98 -5.06 -11.47
CA PRO A 112 9.32 -6.17 -12.35
C PRO A 112 10.82 -6.22 -12.63
N ASP A 113 11.34 -7.43 -12.89
CA ASP A 113 12.80 -7.63 -13.06
C ASP A 113 13.40 -6.88 -14.27
N ASP A 114 12.55 -6.61 -15.26
CA ASP A 114 12.89 -5.85 -16.47
C ASP A 114 12.50 -4.36 -16.42
N PHE A 115 12.27 -3.83 -15.22
CA PHE A 115 11.81 -2.43 -15.03
C PHE A 115 12.76 -1.39 -15.65
N LYS A 116 14.05 -1.65 -15.65
CA LYS A 116 15.06 -0.78 -16.27
C LYS A 116 14.88 -0.60 -17.77
N ASP A 117 14.15 -1.51 -18.42
CA ASP A 117 13.90 -1.49 -19.87
C ASP A 117 12.57 -0.82 -20.22
N CYS A 118 11.85 -0.26 -19.24
CA CYS A 118 10.64 0.55 -19.46
C CYS A 118 10.94 2.06 -19.45
N THR A 119 9.96 2.86 -19.81
CA THR A 119 9.99 4.31 -19.64
C THR A 119 9.13 4.70 -18.45
N LEU A 120 9.76 5.07 -17.33
CA LEU A 120 9.05 5.58 -16.17
C LEU A 120 8.46 6.96 -16.46
N LYS A 121 7.16 7.13 -16.24
CA LYS A 121 6.39 8.36 -16.55
C LYS A 121 5.93 9.12 -15.31
N GLY A 122 5.78 8.45 -14.17
CA GLY A 122 5.37 9.09 -12.92
C GLY A 122 5.34 8.13 -11.74
N ILE A 123 5.29 8.70 -10.52
CA ILE A 123 5.25 7.98 -9.24
C ILE A 123 4.21 8.62 -8.35
N VAL A 124 3.31 7.81 -7.77
CA VAL A 124 2.43 8.21 -6.67
C VAL A 124 2.60 7.22 -5.53
N ASP A 125 3.14 7.65 -4.39
CA ASP A 125 3.58 6.73 -3.33
C ASP A 125 3.50 7.38 -1.94
N HIS A 126 3.25 6.58 -0.91
CA HIS A 126 3.27 7.01 0.49
C HIS A 126 4.47 6.43 1.27
N HIS A 127 5.32 5.67 0.61
CA HIS A 127 6.53 5.10 1.19
C HIS A 127 7.70 6.10 1.18
N LYS A 128 8.80 5.71 1.83
CA LYS A 128 10.07 6.43 1.65
C LYS A 128 10.49 6.35 0.19
N LEU A 129 11.09 7.40 -0.33
CA LEU A 129 11.69 7.36 -1.65
C LEU A 129 12.76 6.25 -1.71
N GLY A 130 12.62 5.36 -2.67
CA GLY A 130 13.54 4.27 -2.94
C GLY A 130 14.66 4.67 -3.91
N ASP A 131 15.12 3.71 -4.70
CA ASP A 131 16.25 3.82 -5.62
C ASP A 131 15.85 3.95 -7.10
N MET A 132 14.58 4.33 -7.38
CA MET A 132 14.10 4.60 -8.72
C MET A 132 14.84 5.78 -9.35
N ALA A 133 15.22 5.64 -10.62
CA ALA A 133 15.87 6.68 -11.41
C ALA A 133 15.12 6.88 -12.73
N SER A 134 15.19 8.09 -13.29
CA SER A 134 14.61 8.43 -14.58
C SER A 134 15.62 9.21 -15.42
N SER A 135 15.62 8.97 -16.73
CA SER A 135 16.42 9.72 -17.72
C SER A 135 15.72 11.00 -18.20
N ALA A 136 14.46 11.21 -17.84
CA ALA A 136 13.64 12.37 -18.23
C ALA A 136 12.87 12.91 -17.03
N PRO A 137 12.43 14.19 -17.06
CA PRO A 137 11.54 14.76 -16.06
C PRO A 137 10.23 13.97 -16.01
N LEU A 138 9.73 13.71 -14.79
CA LEU A 138 8.46 13.00 -14.56
C LEU A 138 7.69 13.59 -13.38
N GLU A 139 6.40 13.28 -13.29
CA GLU A 139 5.55 13.68 -12.18
C GLU A 139 5.77 12.73 -11.00
N ILE A 140 6.21 13.26 -9.85
CA ILE A 140 6.37 12.49 -8.62
C ILE A 140 5.52 13.13 -7.53
N VAL A 141 4.65 12.35 -6.90
CA VAL A 141 3.84 12.76 -5.74
C VAL A 141 4.05 11.75 -4.62
N ILE A 142 4.90 12.12 -3.66
CA ILE A 142 5.17 11.29 -2.48
C ILE A 142 4.80 12.09 -1.23
N MET A 143 3.98 11.50 -0.35
CA MET A 143 3.50 12.14 0.87
C MET A 143 3.53 11.17 2.05
N PRO A 144 3.93 11.61 3.25
CA PRO A 144 3.98 10.77 4.45
C PRO A 144 2.57 10.62 5.08
N VAL A 145 1.68 9.93 4.39
CA VAL A 145 0.32 9.58 4.81
C VAL A 145 0.18 8.07 5.01
N GLY A 146 -0.98 7.61 5.45
CA GLY A 146 -1.22 6.21 5.76
C GLY A 146 -1.38 5.30 4.54
N CYS A 147 -1.82 5.85 3.37
CA CYS A 147 -2.21 5.08 2.19
C CYS A 147 -2.03 5.91 0.91
N THR A 148 -1.64 5.30 -0.19
CA THR A 148 -1.51 5.96 -1.50
C THR A 148 -2.85 6.49 -2.01
N ASN A 149 -3.96 5.80 -1.70
CA ASN A 149 -5.31 6.29 -2.08
C ASN A 149 -5.67 7.62 -1.42
N THR A 150 -5.10 7.97 -0.27
CA THR A 150 -5.22 9.31 0.34
C THR A 150 -4.58 10.38 -0.56
N ILE A 151 -3.44 10.07 -1.17
CA ILE A 151 -2.77 10.98 -2.12
C ILE A 151 -3.60 11.11 -3.38
N LEU A 152 -4.09 10.00 -3.92
CA LEU A 152 -4.93 10.00 -5.13
C LEU A 152 -6.22 10.81 -4.91
N LYS A 153 -6.89 10.71 -3.75
CA LYS A 153 -8.04 11.54 -3.40
C LYS A 153 -7.70 13.03 -3.48
N ARG A 154 -6.56 13.44 -2.91
CA ARG A 154 -6.08 14.82 -3.01
C ARG A 154 -5.77 15.25 -4.44
N MET A 155 -5.24 14.34 -5.27
CA MET A 155 -4.99 14.62 -6.67
C MET A 155 -6.30 14.82 -7.45
N TYR A 156 -7.35 14.03 -7.17
CA TYR A 156 -8.70 14.26 -7.72
C TYR A 156 -9.20 15.64 -7.37
N ASP A 157 -9.12 16.06 -6.11
CA ASP A 157 -9.57 17.38 -5.64
C ASP A 157 -8.78 18.51 -6.28
N TYR A 158 -7.44 18.40 -6.29
CA TYR A 158 -6.57 19.42 -6.89
C TYR A 158 -6.87 19.65 -8.37
N LEU A 159 -7.20 18.57 -9.09
CA LEU A 159 -7.51 18.63 -10.52
C LEU A 159 -9.00 18.94 -10.80
N GLY A 160 -9.83 19.01 -9.76
CA GLY A 160 -11.26 19.28 -9.88
C GLY A 160 -12.06 18.11 -10.47
N PHE A 161 -11.59 16.88 -10.27
CA PHE A 161 -12.27 15.66 -10.65
C PHE A 161 -12.88 14.97 -9.42
N VAL A 162 -13.81 14.03 -9.66
CA VAL A 162 -14.44 13.23 -8.62
C VAL A 162 -14.32 11.77 -9.03
N PRO A 163 -13.84 10.88 -8.14
CA PRO A 163 -13.81 9.46 -8.46
C PRO A 163 -15.23 8.90 -8.60
N PRO A 164 -15.47 7.96 -9.53
CA PRO A 164 -16.74 7.23 -9.61
C PRO A 164 -17.08 6.56 -8.28
N LYS A 165 -18.37 6.42 -7.96
CA LYS A 165 -18.88 5.87 -6.71
C LYS A 165 -18.23 4.53 -6.30
N ASN A 166 -18.06 3.62 -7.24
CA ASN A 166 -17.46 2.31 -7.01
C ASN A 166 -15.93 2.41 -6.77
N ILE A 167 -15.24 3.29 -7.46
CA ILE A 167 -13.80 3.55 -7.21
C ILE A 167 -13.62 4.23 -5.86
N ALA A 168 -14.46 5.20 -5.50
CA ALA A 168 -14.43 5.86 -4.20
C ALA A 168 -14.57 4.87 -3.04
N GLY A 169 -15.50 3.91 -3.16
CA GLY A 169 -15.67 2.87 -2.15
C GLY A 169 -14.46 1.93 -2.03
N ALA A 170 -13.83 1.58 -3.15
CA ALA A 170 -12.60 0.80 -3.13
C ALA A 170 -11.43 1.58 -2.52
N MET A 171 -11.26 2.87 -2.88
CA MET A 171 -10.26 3.77 -2.29
C MET A 171 -10.43 3.89 -0.76
N LEU A 172 -11.68 3.99 -0.29
CA LEU A 172 -11.99 3.96 1.14
C LEU A 172 -11.49 2.67 1.80
N CYS A 173 -11.78 1.50 1.20
CA CYS A 173 -11.29 0.22 1.72
C CYS A 173 -9.77 0.14 1.76
N ALA A 174 -9.06 0.65 0.76
CA ALA A 174 -7.59 0.70 0.77
C ALA A 174 -7.05 1.55 1.95
N ILE A 175 -7.66 2.71 2.21
CA ILE A 175 -7.30 3.55 3.36
C ILE A 175 -7.58 2.80 4.68
N LEU A 176 -8.72 2.12 4.80
CA LEU A 176 -9.07 1.35 6.00
C LEU A 176 -8.11 0.19 6.23
N SER A 177 -7.67 -0.50 5.15
CA SER A 177 -6.69 -1.58 5.23
C SER A 177 -5.37 -1.09 5.78
N ASP A 178 -4.74 -0.10 5.13
CA ASP A 178 -3.41 0.38 5.48
C ASP A 178 -3.34 1.09 6.84
N THR A 179 -4.43 1.71 7.24
CA THR A 179 -4.53 2.40 8.53
C THR A 179 -5.09 1.52 9.64
N VAL A 180 -5.42 0.25 9.34
CA VAL A 180 -6.03 -0.68 10.30
C VAL A 180 -7.25 -0.05 10.97
N ILE A 181 -8.21 0.38 10.16
CA ILE A 181 -9.41 1.12 10.60
C ILE A 181 -8.99 2.31 11.49
N PHE A 182 -8.02 3.11 11.02
CA PHE A 182 -7.46 4.29 11.70
C PHE A 182 -6.70 4.03 13.02
N LYS A 183 -6.43 2.77 13.36
CA LYS A 183 -5.72 2.37 14.60
C LYS A 183 -4.20 2.31 14.42
N SER A 184 -3.71 2.18 13.18
CA SER A 184 -2.29 2.16 12.89
C SER A 184 -1.62 3.51 13.20
N PRO A 185 -0.42 3.53 13.78
CA PRO A 185 0.36 4.76 13.95
C PRO A 185 0.80 5.38 12.62
N THR A 186 0.60 4.70 11.48
CA THR A 186 0.79 5.28 10.15
C THR A 186 -0.35 6.22 9.76
N CYS A 187 -1.53 6.06 10.37
CA CYS A 187 -2.71 6.87 10.09
C CYS A 187 -2.47 8.35 10.42
N THR A 188 -2.86 9.21 9.51
CA THR A 188 -2.77 10.67 9.65
C THR A 188 -4.17 11.31 9.62
N PRO A 189 -4.31 12.59 10.05
CA PRO A 189 -5.56 13.32 9.88
C PRO A 189 -6.02 13.41 8.42
N ALA A 190 -5.07 13.36 7.47
CA ALA A 190 -5.38 13.38 6.05
C ALA A 190 -6.08 12.09 5.57
N ASP A 191 -5.70 10.93 6.12
CA ASP A 191 -6.33 9.66 5.80
C ASP A 191 -7.78 9.63 6.29
N LYS A 192 -8.01 10.14 7.50
CA LYS A 192 -9.36 10.24 8.07
C LYS A 192 -10.27 11.19 7.28
N ALA A 193 -9.74 12.33 6.84
CA ALA A 193 -10.47 13.29 6.02
C ALA A 193 -10.80 12.69 4.64
N ALA A 194 -9.83 12.11 3.97
CA ALA A 194 -10.04 11.45 2.67
C ALA A 194 -11.05 10.30 2.77
N ALA A 195 -10.97 9.49 3.83
CA ALA A 195 -11.91 8.39 4.06
C ALA A 195 -13.36 8.89 4.25
N ALA A 196 -13.57 9.97 5.01
CA ALA A 196 -14.89 10.56 5.21
C ALA A 196 -15.49 11.06 3.90
N GLU A 197 -14.72 11.77 3.08
CA GLU A 197 -15.16 12.29 1.78
C GLU A 197 -15.43 11.15 0.77
N LEU A 198 -14.59 10.10 0.76
CA LEU A 198 -14.78 8.93 -0.09
C LEU A 198 -16.02 8.14 0.33
N ALA A 199 -16.31 8.04 1.64
CA ALA A 199 -17.52 7.41 2.16
C ALA A 199 -18.78 8.15 1.68
N GLU A 200 -18.79 9.49 1.72
CA GLU A 200 -19.88 10.31 1.20
C GLU A 200 -20.10 10.04 -0.31
N ILE A 201 -19.03 10.09 -1.12
CA ILE A 201 -19.09 9.82 -2.56
C ILE A 201 -19.60 8.40 -2.82
N ALA A 202 -19.11 7.41 -2.07
CA ALA A 202 -19.50 6.01 -2.21
C ALA A 202 -20.90 5.71 -1.64
N GLY A 203 -21.47 6.58 -0.81
CA GLY A 203 -22.73 6.36 -0.11
C GLY A 203 -22.59 5.30 0.97
N ILE A 204 -21.47 5.29 1.68
CA ILE A 204 -21.18 4.40 2.83
C ILE A 204 -21.49 5.17 4.11
N GLU A 205 -22.47 4.71 4.86
CA GLU A 205 -22.91 5.38 6.10
C GLU A 205 -22.08 4.95 7.32
N ASP A 206 -21.64 3.68 7.35
CA ASP A 206 -20.85 3.11 8.46
C ASP A 206 -19.49 2.63 7.96
N ILE A 207 -18.50 3.50 8.13
CA ILE A 207 -17.10 3.24 7.73
C ILE A 207 -16.49 2.12 8.59
N GLU A 208 -16.83 2.06 9.87
CA GLU A 208 -16.28 1.06 10.79
C GLU A 208 -16.82 -0.33 10.46
N ALA A 209 -18.13 -0.46 10.19
CA ALA A 209 -18.72 -1.72 9.75
C ALA A 209 -18.07 -2.21 8.44
N LEU A 210 -17.87 -1.33 7.44
CA LEU A 210 -17.17 -1.70 6.20
C LEU A 210 -15.75 -2.17 6.49
N GLY A 211 -15.03 -1.49 7.39
CA GLY A 211 -13.69 -1.89 7.82
C GLY A 211 -13.69 -3.28 8.47
N MET A 212 -14.68 -3.60 9.29
CA MET A 212 -14.80 -4.92 9.92
C MET A 212 -15.12 -6.02 8.89
N GLU A 213 -15.97 -5.76 7.89
CA GLU A 213 -16.20 -6.69 6.77
C GLU A 213 -14.88 -6.96 6.01
N LEU A 214 -14.11 -5.90 5.71
CA LEU A 214 -12.82 -5.96 5.03
C LEU A 214 -11.82 -6.83 5.81
N PHE A 215 -11.63 -6.57 7.09
CA PHE A 215 -10.69 -7.33 7.93
C PHE A 215 -11.17 -8.76 8.22
N THR A 216 -12.47 -9.02 8.18
CA THR A 216 -12.99 -10.37 8.21
C THR A 216 -12.57 -11.16 6.97
N ALA A 217 -12.65 -10.53 5.78
CA ALA A 217 -12.15 -11.13 4.54
C ALA A 217 -10.62 -11.31 4.56
N LYS A 218 -9.88 -10.32 5.08
CA LYS A 218 -8.42 -10.39 5.28
C LYS A 218 -8.01 -11.52 6.22
N SER A 219 -8.80 -11.76 7.25
CA SER A 219 -8.58 -12.82 8.25
C SER A 219 -8.96 -14.22 7.76
N ALA A 220 -9.30 -14.41 6.48
CA ALA A 220 -9.59 -15.72 5.91
C ALA A 220 -8.33 -16.59 5.91
N VAL A 221 -8.12 -17.37 6.99
CA VAL A 221 -6.92 -18.19 7.24
C VAL A 221 -7.20 -19.70 7.15
N LYS A 222 -8.48 -20.10 7.13
CA LYS A 222 -8.87 -21.52 7.12
C LYS A 222 -8.44 -22.19 5.82
N GLY A 223 -7.70 -23.30 5.95
CA GLY A 223 -7.23 -24.11 4.81
C GLY A 223 -6.06 -23.50 4.03
N VAL A 224 -5.54 -22.34 4.44
CA VAL A 224 -4.35 -21.72 3.82
C VAL A 224 -3.10 -22.32 4.49
N ALA A 225 -2.08 -22.70 3.69
CA ALA A 225 -0.83 -23.22 4.22
C ALA A 225 -0.11 -22.18 5.10
N ALA A 226 0.59 -22.61 6.16
CA ALA A 226 1.27 -21.70 7.08
C ALA A 226 2.30 -20.83 6.36
N ARG A 227 3.02 -21.39 5.40
CA ARG A 227 3.96 -20.64 4.55
C ARG A 227 3.29 -19.50 3.81
N ASP A 228 2.13 -19.73 3.21
CA ASP A 228 1.39 -18.73 2.44
C ASP A 228 0.84 -17.63 3.36
N LEU A 229 0.43 -17.98 4.59
CA LEU A 229 0.02 -17.00 5.59
C LEU A 229 1.17 -16.08 5.99
N ILE A 230 2.36 -16.63 6.25
CA ILE A 230 3.54 -15.85 6.60
C ILE A 230 3.93 -14.92 5.46
N MET A 231 3.87 -15.41 4.23
CA MET A 231 4.32 -14.69 3.04
C MET A 231 3.32 -13.65 2.52
N ARG A 232 2.11 -13.56 3.07
CA ARG A 232 1.10 -12.55 2.65
C ARG A 232 1.63 -11.13 2.73
N ASP A 233 2.32 -10.79 3.82
CA ASP A 233 3.01 -9.52 3.99
C ASP A 233 4.36 -9.74 4.69
N PHE A 234 5.31 -10.36 3.98
CA PHE A 234 6.65 -10.66 4.47
C PHE A 234 7.69 -9.87 3.68
N LYS A 235 8.58 -9.17 4.38
CA LYS A 235 9.66 -8.39 3.78
C LYS A 235 10.99 -8.70 4.45
N ASP A 236 12.05 -8.80 3.64
CA ASP A 236 13.43 -8.91 4.11
C ASP A 236 14.04 -7.51 4.29
N PHE A 237 14.79 -7.35 5.38
CA PHE A 237 15.52 -6.14 5.73
C PHE A 237 16.99 -6.46 5.96
N ASN A 238 17.89 -5.56 5.57
CA ASN A 238 19.30 -5.63 5.94
C ASN A 238 19.52 -4.76 7.17
N MET A 239 19.82 -5.39 8.31
CA MET A 239 20.07 -4.72 9.59
C MET A 239 21.53 -4.93 10.00
N SER A 240 22.37 -3.94 9.75
CA SER A 240 23.82 -3.99 10.04
C SER A 240 24.52 -5.24 9.45
N GLY A 241 24.16 -5.63 8.23
CA GLY A 241 24.69 -6.80 7.54
C GLY A 241 23.94 -8.12 7.84
N SER A 242 23.02 -8.15 8.80
CA SER A 242 22.16 -9.30 9.10
C SER A 242 20.88 -9.23 8.29
N LYS A 243 20.53 -10.32 7.59
CA LYS A 243 19.25 -10.43 6.88
C LYS A 243 18.14 -10.81 7.86
N VAL A 244 17.17 -9.93 8.05
CA VAL A 244 16.03 -10.10 8.97
C VAL A 244 14.73 -10.11 8.17
N GLY A 245 14.02 -11.23 8.18
CA GLY A 245 12.71 -11.36 7.55
C GLY A 245 11.59 -11.05 8.55
N ILE A 246 10.64 -10.19 8.19
CA ILE A 246 9.55 -9.77 9.08
C ILE A 246 8.23 -9.86 8.32
N GLY A 247 7.36 -10.78 8.75
CA GLY A 247 5.97 -10.89 8.33
C GLY A 247 5.03 -10.18 9.31
N GLN A 248 3.90 -9.71 8.81
CA GLN A 248 2.78 -9.25 9.62
C GLN A 248 1.48 -9.81 9.06
N LEU A 249 0.67 -10.39 9.94
CA LEU A 249 -0.66 -10.91 9.62
C LEU A 249 -1.67 -10.27 10.56
N GLU A 250 -2.52 -9.44 10.01
CA GLU A 250 -3.55 -8.71 10.76
C GLU A 250 -4.84 -9.55 10.80
N LEU A 251 -5.40 -9.68 11.99
CA LEU A 251 -6.52 -10.55 12.29
C LEU A 251 -7.55 -9.83 13.15
N VAL A 252 -8.82 -10.15 12.96
CA VAL A 252 -9.91 -9.69 13.84
C VAL A 252 -9.92 -10.44 15.17
N ASP A 253 -9.38 -11.66 15.23
CA ASP A 253 -9.27 -12.48 16.45
C ASP A 253 -8.10 -13.47 16.29
N LEU A 254 -7.15 -13.45 17.22
CA LEU A 254 -6.00 -14.38 17.25
C LEU A 254 -6.41 -15.85 17.39
N LYS A 255 -7.59 -16.15 17.94
CA LYS A 255 -8.11 -17.52 18.07
C LYS A 255 -8.19 -18.24 16.73
N LEU A 256 -8.28 -17.49 15.61
CA LEU A 256 -8.27 -18.06 14.25
C LEU A 256 -6.98 -18.84 13.92
N LEU A 257 -5.89 -18.54 14.63
CA LEU A 257 -4.56 -19.15 14.40
C LEU A 257 -3.92 -19.74 15.66
N GLU A 258 -4.57 -19.71 16.82
CA GLU A 258 -3.99 -20.18 18.09
C GLU A 258 -3.49 -21.61 17.99
N ASP A 259 -4.32 -22.53 17.45
CA ASP A 259 -3.96 -23.94 17.26
C ASP A 259 -2.87 -24.15 16.19
N ARG A 260 -2.57 -23.13 15.37
CA ARG A 260 -1.62 -23.20 14.26
C ARG A 260 -0.27 -22.56 14.57
N ILE A 261 -0.09 -21.99 15.76
CA ILE A 261 1.19 -21.35 16.17
C ILE A 261 2.38 -22.29 16.00
N PRO A 262 2.33 -23.59 16.39
CA PRO A 262 3.44 -24.51 16.18
C PRO A 262 3.81 -24.70 14.69
N GLU A 263 2.82 -24.78 13.81
CA GLU A 263 3.00 -24.88 12.36
C GLU A 263 3.66 -23.61 11.79
N LEU A 264 3.19 -22.42 12.21
CA LEU A 264 3.77 -21.14 11.81
C LEU A 264 5.23 -20.99 12.26
N LEU A 265 5.57 -21.42 13.47
CA LEU A 265 6.95 -21.42 13.97
C LEU A 265 7.86 -22.38 13.20
N ALA A 266 7.36 -23.56 12.79
CA ALA A 266 8.11 -24.49 11.95
C ALA A 266 8.43 -23.89 10.57
N ASP A 267 7.47 -23.22 9.94
CA ASP A 267 7.68 -22.52 8.66
C ASP A 267 8.60 -21.30 8.79
N LEU A 268 8.53 -20.56 9.91
CA LEU A 268 9.49 -19.48 10.20
C LEU A 268 10.92 -20.04 10.34
N ALA A 269 11.09 -21.22 10.96
CA ALA A 269 12.40 -21.87 11.05
C ALA A 269 12.93 -22.26 9.65
N ALA A 270 12.06 -22.75 8.77
CA ALA A 270 12.42 -23.04 7.39
C ALA A 270 12.80 -21.77 6.63
N LEU A 271 12.05 -20.67 6.80
CA LEU A 271 12.36 -19.35 6.22
C LEU A 271 13.71 -18.80 6.71
N LYS A 272 14.00 -18.98 8.01
CA LYS A 272 15.30 -18.59 8.57
C LYS A 272 16.44 -19.39 7.93
N ALA A 273 16.27 -20.70 7.73
CA ALA A 273 17.26 -21.58 7.12
C ALA A 273 17.61 -21.20 5.66
N GLU A 274 16.80 -20.38 5.00
CA GLU A 274 17.08 -19.82 3.66
C GLU A 274 18.13 -18.70 3.68
N GLY A 275 18.91 -18.55 4.74
CA GLY A 275 20.00 -17.57 4.87
C GLY A 275 19.61 -16.28 5.59
N ARG A 276 18.58 -16.32 6.44
CA ARG A 276 18.23 -15.23 7.34
C ARG A 276 18.84 -15.44 8.73
N HIS A 277 19.33 -14.37 9.34
CA HIS A 277 19.71 -14.33 10.76
C HIS A 277 18.46 -14.52 11.65
N THR A 278 17.36 -13.91 11.26
CA THR A 278 16.11 -13.88 12.03
C THR A 278 14.92 -13.92 11.08
N ALA A 279 13.89 -14.68 11.45
CA ALA A 279 12.57 -14.66 10.84
C ALA A 279 11.52 -14.38 11.92
N ILE A 280 10.68 -13.37 11.68
CA ILE A 280 9.64 -12.90 12.60
C ILE A 280 8.29 -12.94 11.90
N LEU A 281 7.24 -13.29 12.63
CA LEU A 281 5.86 -13.07 12.25
C LEU A 281 5.13 -12.36 13.40
N LEU A 282 4.51 -11.25 13.10
CA LEU A 282 3.59 -10.54 13.98
C LEU A 282 2.18 -10.99 13.65
N LEU A 283 1.49 -11.62 14.61
CA LEU A 283 0.06 -11.86 14.54
C LEU A 283 -0.63 -10.68 15.25
N THR A 284 -1.09 -9.72 14.47
CA THR A 284 -1.68 -8.47 14.97
C THR A 284 -3.18 -8.65 15.18
N ASP A 285 -3.63 -8.57 16.44
CA ASP A 285 -5.05 -8.52 16.79
C ASP A 285 -5.51 -7.06 16.74
N ILE A 286 -6.30 -6.73 15.71
CA ILE A 286 -6.74 -5.34 15.50
C ILE A 286 -7.77 -4.88 16.51
N MET A 287 -8.47 -5.82 17.16
CA MET A 287 -9.46 -5.50 18.19
C MET A 287 -8.81 -5.27 19.55
N LYS A 288 -7.73 -6.00 19.85
CA LYS A 288 -6.95 -5.83 21.09
C LYS A 288 -5.80 -4.84 20.96
N GLU A 289 -5.58 -4.31 19.77
CA GLU A 289 -4.55 -3.31 19.47
C GLU A 289 -3.14 -3.73 19.92
N GLY A 290 -2.67 -4.85 19.41
CA GLY A 290 -1.35 -5.38 19.71
C GLY A 290 -0.99 -6.58 18.86
N SER A 291 0.21 -7.11 19.04
CA SER A 291 0.72 -8.22 18.24
C SER A 291 1.30 -9.33 19.11
N LEU A 292 1.01 -10.57 18.75
CA LEU A 292 1.75 -11.73 19.24
C LEU A 292 3.02 -11.88 18.42
N LEU A 293 4.18 -11.92 19.07
CA LEU A 293 5.48 -12.02 18.41
C LEU A 293 5.88 -13.50 18.29
N LEU A 294 5.90 -14.02 17.07
CA LEU A 294 6.52 -15.31 16.73
C LEU A 294 7.91 -15.03 16.15
N MET A 295 8.95 -15.68 16.65
CA MET A 295 10.32 -15.47 16.16
C MET A 295 11.15 -16.74 16.14
N VAL A 296 12.02 -16.84 15.15
CA VAL A 296 13.13 -17.79 15.09
C VAL A 296 14.40 -17.01 14.74
N SER A 297 15.39 -16.97 15.64
CA SER A 297 16.54 -16.08 15.52
C SER A 297 17.83 -16.78 15.96
N ASP A 298 18.97 -16.35 15.42
CA ASP A 298 20.30 -16.71 15.93
C ASP A 298 20.63 -15.97 17.25
N ASP A 299 19.95 -14.83 17.50
CA ASP A 299 20.07 -14.06 18.74
C ASP A 299 18.66 -13.64 19.25
N PRO A 300 17.91 -14.58 19.87
CA PRO A 300 16.57 -14.27 20.37
C PRO A 300 16.56 -13.18 21.48
N ALA A 301 17.63 -13.10 22.28
CA ALA A 301 17.74 -12.12 23.36
C ALA A 301 17.79 -10.68 22.78
N LYS A 302 18.50 -10.49 21.69
CA LYS A 302 18.55 -9.19 20.97
C LYS A 302 17.17 -8.76 20.48
N ILE A 303 16.40 -9.70 19.90
CA ILE A 303 15.05 -9.41 19.43
C ILE A 303 14.12 -9.06 20.60
N ALA A 304 14.15 -9.88 21.67
CA ALA A 304 13.36 -9.63 22.88
C ALA A 304 13.71 -8.28 23.52
N GLY A 305 14.99 -7.95 23.61
CA GLY A 305 15.48 -6.67 24.13
C GLY A 305 14.96 -5.45 23.33
N ALA A 306 14.82 -5.58 22.01
CA ALA A 306 14.28 -4.53 21.15
C ALA A 306 12.83 -4.14 21.52
N PHE A 307 12.08 -5.04 22.14
CA PHE A 307 10.68 -4.85 22.55
C PHE A 307 10.47 -4.85 24.08
N GLY A 308 11.54 -4.97 24.86
CA GLY A 308 11.43 -5.04 26.31
C GLY A 308 10.65 -6.27 26.81
N THR A 309 10.78 -7.41 26.12
CA THR A 309 10.02 -8.64 26.37
C THR A 309 10.95 -9.84 26.62
N THR A 310 10.40 -11.04 26.72
CA THR A 310 11.17 -12.28 26.91
C THR A 310 11.57 -12.91 25.58
N ALA A 311 12.71 -13.63 25.57
CA ALA A 311 13.15 -14.40 24.43
C ALA A 311 12.42 -15.76 24.30
N GLU A 312 11.69 -16.15 25.31
CA GLU A 312 10.97 -17.42 25.38
C GLU A 312 9.50 -17.27 25.01
N GLY A 313 8.96 -18.29 24.35
CA GLY A 313 7.55 -18.35 23.97
C GLY A 313 7.16 -17.38 22.85
N THR A 314 5.92 -16.94 22.90
CA THR A 314 5.31 -16.01 21.95
C THR A 314 4.76 -14.80 22.70
N PRO A 315 5.60 -13.82 23.05
CA PRO A 315 5.18 -12.69 23.90
C PRO A 315 4.16 -11.81 23.18
N TRP A 316 3.20 -11.30 23.95
CA TRP A 316 2.27 -10.27 23.52
C TRP A 316 2.91 -8.89 23.60
N LEU A 317 2.82 -8.13 22.54
CA LEU A 317 3.34 -6.76 22.43
C LEU A 317 2.16 -5.78 22.37
N PRO A 318 1.71 -5.21 23.50
CA PRO A 318 0.58 -4.29 23.50
C PRO A 318 0.91 -3.01 22.74
N GLY A 319 -0.03 -2.50 21.94
CA GLY A 319 0.12 -1.28 21.16
C GLY A 319 1.02 -1.41 19.92
N VAL A 320 1.61 -2.59 19.67
CA VAL A 320 2.42 -2.81 18.47
C VAL A 320 1.51 -3.24 17.32
N MET A 321 1.22 -2.28 16.43
CA MET A 321 0.28 -2.42 15.30
C MET A 321 0.94 -2.21 13.93
N SER A 322 2.19 -1.76 13.89
CA SER A 322 2.84 -1.40 12.64
C SER A 322 4.27 -1.91 12.55
N ARG A 323 4.50 -2.83 11.60
CA ARG A 323 5.86 -3.27 11.25
C ARG A 323 6.74 -2.07 10.88
N LYS A 324 6.24 -1.17 10.01
CA LYS A 324 6.98 -0.03 9.45
C LYS A 324 7.45 0.97 10.52
N LYS A 325 6.56 1.34 11.45
CA LYS A 325 6.85 2.41 12.43
C LYS A 325 7.32 1.94 13.79
N GLN A 326 6.98 0.70 14.17
CA GLN A 326 7.22 0.22 15.54
C GLN A 326 8.17 -0.97 15.61
N VAL A 327 8.20 -1.82 14.57
CA VAL A 327 9.01 -3.04 14.61
C VAL A 327 10.36 -2.82 13.94
N VAL A 328 10.39 -2.39 12.69
CA VAL A 328 11.62 -2.19 11.93
C VAL A 328 12.57 -1.20 12.62
N PRO A 329 12.15 0.00 13.07
CA PRO A 329 13.07 0.94 13.72
C PRO A 329 13.68 0.41 15.03
N ASN A 330 12.89 -0.32 15.83
CA ASN A 330 13.37 -0.90 17.10
C ASN A 330 14.42 -2.00 16.83
N LEU A 331 14.18 -2.86 15.84
CA LEU A 331 15.14 -3.87 15.44
C LEU A 331 16.40 -3.26 14.81
N GLU A 332 16.26 -2.27 13.94
CA GLU A 332 17.43 -1.56 13.39
C GLU A 332 18.30 -0.95 14.48
N ALA A 333 17.70 -0.39 15.51
CA ALA A 333 18.43 0.13 16.67
C ALA A 333 19.17 -0.98 17.44
N ALA A 334 18.47 -2.11 17.69
CA ALA A 334 19.06 -3.27 18.38
C ALA A 334 20.20 -3.93 17.60
N PHE A 335 20.13 -3.96 16.25
CA PHE A 335 21.20 -4.52 15.43
C PHE A 335 22.38 -3.57 15.20
N LYS A 336 22.24 -2.28 15.53
CA LYS A 336 23.35 -1.31 15.52
C LYS A 336 24.14 -1.29 16.85
N ALA A 337 23.49 -1.68 17.94
CA ALA A 337 24.10 -1.82 19.27
C ALA A 337 24.96 -3.10 19.35
#